data_c2d77e81c366672a6e52ddb3c3cd924b
#
_entry.id   c2d77e81c366672a6e52ddb3c3cd924b
#
_cell.length_a   1.000
_cell.length_b   1.000
_cell.length_c   1.000
_cell.angle_alpha   90.00
_cell.angle_beta   90.00
_cell.angle_gamma   90.00
#
_symmetry.space_group_name_H-M   'P 1'
#
loop_
_entity.id
_entity.type
_entity.pdbx_description
1 polymer ?
#
loop_
_entity_poly.entity_id
_entity_poly.type
_entity_poly.pdbx_seq_one_letter_code
_entity_poly.pdbx_strand_id
1 'polypeptide(L)'
;LLEILHYTRHNTKLRLINLIIWYYKNGMSAHRYFANRHEEAIWLSKTNKYYFDLDSVRVPYDEESKKAALKDKRLIPENIEKGKNPTNVWEIGRLNGNSVERVGHPTQKPTEIIRRFVKALSYEGALVLDFFAGSGTTGRVCIEENRHSIMVDADESLMGYLKKHIEKADIFKSKPYEIIENPSIDD
;
A
#
# COMPACT_ATOMS: atom_id res chain seq x y z
N LEU A 1 12.90 -8.35 9.83
CA LEU A 1 13.02 -6.90 9.67
C LEU A 1 14.40 -6.37 10.06
N LEU A 2 14.88 -6.64 11.26
CA LEU A 2 16.18 -6.13 11.76
C LEU A 2 17.34 -6.52 10.85
N GLU A 3 17.41 -7.75 10.37
CA GLU A 3 18.44 -8.23 9.45
C GLU A 3 18.39 -7.49 8.11
N ILE A 4 17.19 -7.26 7.56
CA ILE A 4 17.03 -6.51 6.32
C ILE A 4 17.51 -5.06 6.50
N LEU A 5 17.14 -4.41 7.59
CA LEU A 5 17.57 -3.06 7.89
C LEU A 5 19.10 -2.99 8.09
N HIS A 6 19.66 -3.94 8.83
CA HIS A 6 21.10 -4.04 9.04
C HIS A 6 21.84 -4.23 7.71
N TYR A 7 21.40 -5.19 6.89
CA TYR A 7 21.99 -5.44 5.57
C TYR A 7 21.90 -4.19 4.68
N THR A 8 20.72 -3.59 4.59
CA THR A 8 20.47 -2.40 3.77
C THR A 8 21.41 -1.26 4.15
N ARG A 9 21.55 -1.00 5.45
CA ARG A 9 22.41 0.09 5.97
C ARG A 9 23.88 -0.11 5.64
N HIS A 10 24.39 -1.34 5.67
CA HIS A 10 25.81 -1.63 5.54
C HIS A 10 26.25 -2.00 4.12
N ASN A 11 25.31 -2.53 3.31
CA ASN A 11 25.67 -3.10 2.00
C ASN A 11 25.02 -2.37 0.82
N THR A 12 24.22 -1.33 1.06
CA THR A 12 23.55 -0.59 -0.02
C THR A 12 23.66 0.92 0.21
N LYS A 13 23.33 1.69 -0.83
CA LYS A 13 23.18 3.14 -0.75
C LYS A 13 21.73 3.57 -0.46
N LEU A 14 20.85 2.62 -0.19
CA LEU A 14 19.44 2.89 0.13
C LEU A 14 19.33 3.60 1.49
N ARG A 15 18.40 4.51 1.58
CA ARG A 15 18.14 5.32 2.77
C ARG A 15 16.81 4.95 3.36
N LEU A 16 16.79 4.67 4.65
CA LEU A 16 15.55 4.48 5.39
C LEU A 16 14.84 5.84 5.52
N ILE A 17 13.64 5.91 4.95
CA ILE A 17 12.76 7.08 5.06
C ILE A 17 11.80 6.90 6.22
N ASN A 18 11.13 5.73 6.28
CA ASN A 18 10.19 5.45 7.36
C ASN A 18 10.04 3.94 7.59
N LEU A 19 9.54 3.58 8.76
CA LEU A 19 9.01 2.27 9.11
C LEU A 19 7.51 2.42 9.30
N ILE A 20 6.73 1.70 8.51
CA ILE A 20 5.28 1.72 8.57
C ILE A 20 4.81 0.45 9.31
N ILE A 21 3.89 0.61 10.24
CA ILE A 21 3.29 -0.47 11.00
C ILE A 21 1.84 -0.60 10.59
N TRP A 22 1.50 -1.70 9.95
CA TRP A 22 0.12 -2.07 9.69
C TRP A 22 -0.42 -2.85 10.89
N TYR A 23 -1.23 -2.19 11.70
CA TYR A 23 -1.89 -2.77 12.86
C TYR A 23 -3.29 -3.26 12.52
N TYR A 24 -3.68 -4.39 13.10
CA TYR A 24 -5.02 -4.97 12.97
C TYR A 24 -5.50 -5.58 14.28
N LYS A 25 -6.80 -5.41 14.59
CA LYS A 25 -7.40 -5.86 15.85
C LYS A 25 -7.67 -7.37 15.90
N ASN A 26 -7.92 -7.99 14.75
CA ASN A 26 -8.32 -9.38 14.63
C ASN A 26 -7.12 -10.31 14.41
N GLY A 27 -7.21 -11.55 14.87
CA GLY A 27 -6.19 -12.58 14.72
C GLY A 27 -6.27 -13.61 15.86
N MET A 28 -5.44 -14.65 15.78
CA MET A 28 -5.41 -15.70 16.80
C MET A 28 -4.79 -15.20 18.10
N SER A 29 -5.28 -15.72 19.24
CA SER A 29 -4.68 -15.46 20.54
C SER A 29 -3.41 -16.26 20.73
N ALA A 30 -2.47 -15.72 21.50
CA ALA A 30 -1.29 -16.40 21.99
C ALA A 30 -1.44 -16.68 23.49
N HIS A 31 -0.84 -17.77 23.98
CA HIS A 31 -0.96 -18.18 25.39
C HIS A 31 0.30 -17.92 26.20
N ARG A 32 1.47 -17.75 25.56
CA ARG A 32 2.77 -17.62 26.23
C ARG A 32 3.52 -16.34 25.90
N TYR A 33 2.96 -15.50 25.01
CA TYR A 33 3.53 -14.22 24.59
C TYR A 33 2.42 -13.30 24.12
N PHE A 34 2.72 -12.01 23.95
CA PHE A 34 1.76 -11.05 23.41
C PHE A 34 1.45 -11.39 21.96
N ALA A 35 0.16 -11.43 21.62
CA ALA A 35 -0.27 -11.78 20.25
C ALA A 35 0.19 -10.73 19.25
N ASN A 36 0.86 -11.17 18.20
CA ASN A 36 1.25 -10.30 17.10
C ASN A 36 0.01 -9.79 16.35
N ARG A 37 -0.14 -8.48 16.27
CA ARG A 37 -1.26 -7.79 15.66
C ARG A 37 -0.80 -6.75 14.65
N HIS A 38 0.38 -6.92 14.09
CA HIS A 38 0.91 -5.99 13.09
C HIS A 38 1.80 -6.71 12.08
N GLU A 39 1.94 -6.06 10.96
CA GLU A 39 2.97 -6.32 9.95
C GLU A 39 3.72 -5.01 9.70
N GLU A 40 4.95 -5.10 9.22
CA GLU A 40 5.83 -3.96 9.05
C GLU A 40 6.20 -3.78 7.59
N ALA A 41 6.28 -2.54 7.14
CA ALA A 41 6.79 -2.19 5.83
C ALA A 41 7.93 -1.18 5.97
N ILE A 42 9.04 -1.44 5.28
CA ILE A 42 10.21 -0.57 5.27
C ILE A 42 10.12 0.30 4.02
N TRP A 43 10.08 1.60 4.20
CA TRP A 43 10.18 2.54 3.10
C TRP A 43 11.61 3.00 2.91
N LEU A 44 12.18 2.63 1.76
CA LEU A 44 13.54 2.97 1.37
C LEU A 44 13.53 3.88 0.14
N SER A 45 14.54 4.72 0.02
CA SER A 45 14.77 5.54 -1.17
C SER A 45 16.23 5.45 -1.64
N LYS A 46 16.44 5.53 -2.96
CA LYS A 46 17.78 5.58 -3.56
C LYS A 46 18.48 6.92 -3.31
N THR A 47 17.72 8.00 -3.20
CA THR A 47 18.24 9.37 -3.07
C THR A 47 17.45 10.17 -2.05
N ASN A 48 17.88 11.40 -1.77
CA ASN A 48 17.09 12.35 -0.96
C ASN A 48 15.90 12.94 -1.72
N LYS A 49 15.84 12.76 -3.05
CA LYS A 49 14.75 13.21 -3.89
C LYS A 49 13.86 12.00 -4.16
N TYR A 50 12.74 11.91 -3.50
CA TYR A 50 11.71 10.88 -3.70
C TYR A 50 10.35 11.57 -3.80
N TYR A 51 9.43 10.89 -4.46
CA TYR A 51 8.06 11.38 -4.57
C TYR A 51 7.28 11.03 -3.29
N PHE A 52 6.51 11.99 -2.78
CA PHE A 52 5.55 11.78 -1.72
C PHE A 52 4.39 12.76 -1.87
N ASP A 53 3.22 12.23 -2.20
CA ASP A 53 1.98 13.00 -2.31
C ASP A 53 1.19 12.90 -1.00
N LEU A 54 1.39 13.89 -0.14
CA LEU A 54 0.68 13.98 1.12
C LEU A 54 -0.82 14.20 0.90
N ASP A 55 -1.20 15.03 -0.05
CA ASP A 55 -2.60 15.45 -0.24
C ASP A 55 -3.48 14.27 -0.66
N SER A 56 -2.94 13.30 -1.40
CA SER A 56 -3.66 12.10 -1.83
C SER A 56 -3.96 11.09 -0.69
N VAL A 57 -3.29 11.23 0.45
CA VAL A 57 -3.40 10.28 1.57
C VAL A 57 -3.76 10.93 2.91
N ARG A 58 -4.08 12.21 2.92
CA ARG A 58 -4.52 12.91 4.13
C ARG A 58 -5.70 12.18 4.78
N VAL A 59 -5.74 12.22 6.10
CA VAL A 59 -6.87 11.74 6.89
C VAL A 59 -7.62 12.92 7.52
N PRO A 60 -8.94 12.84 7.61
CA PRO A 60 -9.70 13.95 8.22
C PRO A 60 -9.29 14.14 9.68
N TYR A 61 -9.40 15.36 10.14
CA TYR A 61 -9.37 15.65 11.57
C TYR A 61 -10.69 15.19 12.18
N ASP A 62 -10.64 14.64 13.38
CA ASP A 62 -11.80 14.61 14.26
C ASP A 62 -12.13 16.04 14.76
N GLU A 63 -13.35 16.26 15.20
CA GLU A 63 -13.85 17.61 15.57
C GLU A 63 -13.01 18.27 16.67
N GLU A 64 -12.56 17.51 17.65
CA GLU A 64 -11.77 18.05 18.76
C GLU A 64 -10.38 18.45 18.30
N SER A 65 -9.70 17.55 17.58
CA SER A 65 -8.38 17.81 16.97
C SER A 65 -8.42 18.96 15.97
N LYS A 66 -9.51 19.11 15.19
CA LYS A 66 -9.68 20.22 14.26
C LYS A 66 -9.77 21.56 14.99
N LYS A 67 -10.58 21.63 16.06
CA LYS A 67 -10.69 22.82 16.89
C LYS A 67 -9.36 23.21 17.55
N ALA A 68 -8.58 22.23 17.98
CA ALA A 68 -7.25 22.47 18.55
C ALA A 68 -6.28 22.98 17.47
N ALA A 69 -6.27 22.35 16.30
CA ALA A 69 -5.41 22.72 15.17
C ALA A 69 -5.69 24.16 14.68
N LEU A 70 -6.95 24.58 14.60
CA LEU A 70 -7.32 25.93 14.20
C LEU A 70 -6.86 27.03 15.18
N LYS A 71 -6.56 26.68 16.42
CA LYS A 71 -5.99 27.60 17.42
C LYS A 71 -4.47 27.69 17.32
N ASP A 72 -3.81 26.76 16.66
CA ASP A 72 -2.35 26.75 16.52
C ASP A 72 -1.93 27.65 15.35
N LYS A 73 -1.39 28.82 15.68
CA LYS A 73 -0.91 29.81 14.70
C LYS A 73 0.23 29.35 13.79
N ARG A 74 0.86 28.20 14.09
CA ARG A 74 1.90 27.59 13.27
C ARG A 74 1.33 26.80 12.10
N LEU A 75 0.04 26.45 12.15
CA LEU A 75 -0.64 25.68 11.14
C LEU A 75 -1.36 26.59 10.15
N ILE A 76 -1.37 26.19 8.89
CA ILE A 76 -2.02 26.89 7.79
C ILE A 76 -3.48 26.40 7.72
N PRO A 77 -4.49 27.29 7.86
CA PRO A 77 -5.91 26.90 7.88
C PRO A 77 -6.34 26.04 6.69
N GLU A 78 -5.88 26.36 5.48
CA GLU A 78 -6.18 25.61 4.25
C GLU A 78 -5.68 24.17 4.32
N ASN A 79 -4.55 23.92 5.00
CA ASN A 79 -4.03 22.58 5.20
C ASN A 79 -4.83 21.81 6.25
N ILE A 80 -5.41 22.50 7.25
CA ILE A 80 -6.29 21.88 8.24
C ILE A 80 -7.56 21.36 7.57
N GLU A 81 -8.14 22.13 6.66
CA GLU A 81 -9.33 21.72 5.91
C GLU A 81 -9.06 20.49 5.02
N LYS A 82 -7.88 20.38 4.43
CA LYS A 82 -7.46 19.21 3.65
C LYS A 82 -7.29 17.95 4.49
N GLY A 83 -7.13 18.07 5.81
CA GLY A 83 -6.84 16.99 6.72
C GLY A 83 -5.36 16.89 7.13
N LYS A 84 -5.08 16.03 8.09
CA LYS A 84 -3.75 15.82 8.67
C LYS A 84 -2.95 14.76 7.93
N ASN A 85 -1.63 14.82 8.05
CA ASN A 85 -0.75 13.74 7.63
C ASN A 85 -1.08 12.47 8.43
N PRO A 86 -1.35 11.34 7.78
CA PRO A 86 -1.50 10.07 8.50
C PRO A 86 -0.23 9.71 9.24
N THR A 87 -0.37 9.04 10.38
CA THR A 87 0.77 8.48 11.09
C THR A 87 1.36 7.30 10.32
N ASN A 88 2.54 6.84 10.74
CA ASN A 88 3.14 5.61 10.21
C ASN A 88 2.57 4.32 10.85
N VAL A 89 1.58 4.45 11.73
CA VAL A 89 0.81 3.32 12.27
C VAL A 89 -0.57 3.34 11.65
N TRP A 90 -0.87 2.32 10.84
CA TRP A 90 -2.11 2.22 10.09
C TRP A 90 -3.01 1.14 10.69
N GLU A 91 -4.14 1.55 11.21
CA GLU A 91 -5.16 0.61 11.68
C GLU A 91 -6.06 0.23 10.48
N ILE A 92 -5.77 -0.92 9.89
CA ILE A 92 -6.52 -1.46 8.75
C ILE A 92 -6.81 -2.93 9.04
N GLY A 93 -8.08 -3.34 8.95
CA GLY A 93 -8.47 -4.72 9.18
C GLY A 93 -7.85 -5.69 8.17
N ARG A 94 -7.54 -6.91 8.62
CA ARG A 94 -7.18 -8.01 7.72
C ARG A 94 -8.42 -8.46 6.95
N LEU A 95 -8.21 -9.00 5.75
CA LEU A 95 -9.29 -9.62 4.99
C LEU A 95 -9.77 -10.88 5.70
N ASN A 96 -11.01 -10.86 6.17
CA ASN A 96 -11.68 -12.05 6.72
C ASN A 96 -12.00 -13.04 5.60
N GLY A 97 -12.27 -14.30 5.95
CA GLY A 97 -12.59 -15.36 4.98
C GLY A 97 -13.76 -14.99 4.03
N ASN A 98 -14.73 -14.23 4.54
CA ASN A 98 -15.92 -13.78 3.80
C ASN A 98 -15.78 -12.40 3.13
N SER A 99 -14.58 -11.80 3.12
CA SER A 99 -14.38 -10.51 2.48
C SER A 99 -14.63 -10.59 0.98
N VAL A 100 -15.42 -9.65 0.46
CA VAL A 100 -15.70 -9.52 -0.98
C VAL A 100 -14.44 -9.23 -1.81
N GLU A 101 -13.39 -8.69 -1.18
CA GLU A 101 -12.10 -8.46 -1.84
C GLU A 101 -11.33 -9.76 -2.13
N ARG A 102 -11.63 -10.86 -1.42
CA ARG A 102 -10.83 -12.07 -1.54
C ARG A 102 -10.96 -12.72 -2.91
N VAL A 103 -9.81 -13.04 -3.49
CA VAL A 103 -9.71 -13.77 -4.76
C VAL A 103 -9.25 -15.23 -4.60
N GLY A 104 -8.99 -15.64 -3.33
CA GLY A 104 -8.59 -17.02 -3.00
C GLY A 104 -7.14 -17.19 -2.59
N HIS A 105 -6.28 -16.17 -2.78
CA HIS A 105 -4.90 -16.25 -2.32
C HIS A 105 -4.81 -16.20 -0.79
N PRO A 106 -4.03 -17.08 -0.13
CA PRO A 106 -4.03 -17.22 1.34
C PRO A 106 -3.54 -15.97 2.08
N THR A 107 -2.54 -15.28 1.55
CA THR A 107 -1.90 -14.11 2.17
C THR A 107 -2.25 -12.78 1.50
N GLN A 108 -3.40 -12.72 0.82
CA GLN A 108 -3.86 -11.50 0.15
C GLN A 108 -3.89 -10.31 1.10
N LYS A 109 -3.30 -9.19 0.68
CA LYS A 109 -3.34 -7.92 1.40
C LYS A 109 -4.60 -7.12 1.05
N PRO A 110 -5.16 -6.35 2.00
CA PRO A 110 -6.23 -5.40 1.71
C PRO A 110 -5.81 -4.36 0.66
N THR A 111 -6.71 -4.05 -0.28
CA THR A 111 -6.46 -3.04 -1.30
C THR A 111 -6.15 -1.67 -0.70
N GLU A 112 -6.72 -1.35 0.46
CA GLU A 112 -6.50 -0.08 1.16
C GLU A 112 -5.02 0.15 1.49
N ILE A 113 -4.28 -0.88 1.92
CA ILE A 113 -2.85 -0.77 2.24
C ILE A 113 -2.06 -0.44 0.98
N ILE A 114 -2.27 -1.22 -0.07
CA ILE A 114 -1.55 -1.06 -1.34
C ILE A 114 -1.91 0.30 -1.96
N ARG A 115 -3.19 0.69 -1.94
CA ARG A 115 -3.65 1.99 -2.45
C ARG A 115 -2.97 3.15 -1.75
N ARG A 116 -2.80 3.07 -0.43
CA ARG A 116 -2.12 4.12 0.33
C ARG A 116 -0.67 4.27 -0.10
N PHE A 117 0.06 3.15 -0.30
CA PHE A 117 1.42 3.20 -0.83
C PHE A 117 1.45 3.74 -2.26
N VAL A 118 0.63 3.22 -3.16
CA VAL A 118 0.60 3.62 -4.58
C VAL A 118 0.29 5.11 -4.71
N LYS A 119 -0.72 5.62 -4.01
CA LYS A 119 -1.08 7.04 -4.06
C LYS A 119 0.00 7.94 -3.47
N ALA A 120 0.56 7.58 -2.32
CA ALA A 120 1.55 8.41 -1.66
C ALA A 120 2.91 8.43 -2.38
N LEU A 121 3.32 7.30 -2.96
CA LEU A 121 4.70 7.08 -3.41
C LEU A 121 4.87 7.07 -4.93
N SER A 122 3.78 7.26 -5.68
CA SER A 122 3.82 7.31 -7.15
C SER A 122 2.82 8.33 -7.69
N TYR A 123 3.14 8.94 -8.83
CA TYR A 123 2.25 9.82 -9.58
C TYR A 123 1.44 9.04 -10.63
N GLU A 124 0.38 9.63 -11.18
CA GLU A 124 -0.38 9.02 -12.27
C GLU A 124 0.50 8.75 -13.49
N GLY A 125 0.38 7.56 -14.08
CA GLY A 125 1.25 7.09 -15.16
C GLY A 125 2.60 6.55 -14.70
N ALA A 126 2.93 6.58 -13.40
CA ALA A 126 4.15 5.96 -12.89
C ALA A 126 4.12 4.43 -13.02
N LEU A 127 5.29 3.82 -13.10
CA LEU A 127 5.47 2.37 -13.12
C LEU A 127 5.72 1.84 -11.71
N VAL A 128 4.90 0.90 -11.27
CA VAL A 128 5.01 0.19 -10.00
C VAL A 128 5.48 -1.23 -10.29
N LEU A 129 6.50 -1.69 -9.58
CA LEU A 129 7.05 -3.03 -9.70
C LEU A 129 6.78 -3.81 -8.41
N ASP A 130 6.21 -5.02 -8.55
CA ASP A 130 5.97 -5.96 -7.46
C ASP A 130 6.55 -7.33 -7.80
N PHE A 131 7.64 -7.69 -7.13
CA PHE A 131 8.34 -8.96 -7.35
C PHE A 131 7.71 -10.16 -6.62
N PHE A 132 6.72 -9.92 -5.76
CA PHE A 132 6.05 -10.94 -4.97
C PHE A 132 4.54 -10.67 -5.00
N ALA A 133 4.00 -10.56 -6.21
CA ALA A 133 2.67 -10.04 -6.49
C ALA A 133 1.53 -10.88 -5.89
N GLY A 134 1.76 -12.18 -5.64
CA GLY A 134 0.83 -13.08 -4.96
C GLY A 134 -0.57 -13.05 -5.54
N SER A 135 -1.47 -12.37 -4.86
CA SER A 135 -2.87 -12.23 -5.29
C SER A 135 -3.10 -11.22 -6.43
N GLY A 136 -2.08 -10.47 -6.85
CA GLY A 136 -2.24 -9.40 -7.84
C GLY A 136 -2.92 -8.12 -7.33
N THR A 137 -3.01 -7.94 -6.02
CA THR A 137 -3.64 -6.73 -5.42
C THR A 137 -2.98 -5.45 -5.90
N THR A 138 -1.64 -5.45 -6.06
CA THR A 138 -0.89 -4.29 -6.58
C THR A 138 -1.33 -3.93 -7.98
N GLY A 139 -1.46 -4.89 -8.89
CA GLY A 139 -1.93 -4.66 -10.26
C GLY A 139 -3.33 -4.08 -10.30
N ARG A 140 -4.26 -4.65 -9.51
CA ARG A 140 -5.60 -4.10 -9.35
C ARG A 140 -5.56 -2.63 -8.95
N VAL A 141 -4.82 -2.30 -7.89
CA VAL A 141 -4.76 -0.93 -7.38
C VAL A 141 -4.10 0.01 -8.39
N CYS A 142 -3.08 -0.43 -9.12
CA CYS A 142 -2.44 0.36 -10.16
C CYS A 142 -3.42 0.74 -11.28
N ILE A 143 -4.26 -0.19 -11.73
CA ILE A 143 -5.33 0.11 -12.70
C ILE A 143 -6.31 1.13 -12.12
N GLU A 144 -6.79 0.90 -10.89
CA GLU A 144 -7.75 1.79 -10.21
C GLU A 144 -7.23 3.22 -10.08
N GLU A 145 -5.93 3.38 -9.84
CA GLU A 145 -5.28 4.66 -9.57
C GLU A 145 -4.53 5.24 -10.79
N ASN A 146 -4.72 4.70 -12.00
CA ASN A 146 -4.05 5.11 -13.25
C ASN A 146 -2.52 5.02 -13.18
N ARG A 147 -1.99 3.90 -12.71
CA ARG A 147 -0.56 3.57 -12.73
C ARG A 147 -0.32 2.36 -13.62
N HIS A 148 0.87 2.27 -14.19
CA HIS A 148 1.36 1.04 -14.80
C HIS A 148 1.94 0.11 -13.73
N SER A 149 1.91 -1.21 -13.98
CA SER A 149 2.54 -2.17 -13.07
C SER A 149 3.23 -3.29 -13.82
N ILE A 150 4.36 -3.73 -13.25
CA ILE A 150 4.99 -5.01 -13.59
C ILE A 150 4.86 -5.88 -12.35
N MET A 151 4.24 -7.04 -12.53
CA MET A 151 4.00 -8.00 -11.46
C MET A 151 4.70 -9.30 -11.77
N VAL A 152 5.47 -9.79 -10.81
CA VAL A 152 6.20 -11.06 -10.92
C VAL A 152 5.86 -11.91 -9.69
N ASP A 153 5.62 -13.18 -9.90
CA ASP A 153 5.45 -14.16 -8.83
C ASP A 153 5.90 -15.54 -9.31
N ALA A 154 6.31 -16.40 -8.38
CA ALA A 154 6.60 -17.80 -8.67
C ALA A 154 5.31 -18.64 -8.79
N ASP A 155 4.17 -18.14 -8.30
CA ASP A 155 2.87 -18.79 -8.41
C ASP A 155 2.25 -18.47 -9.78
N GLU A 156 2.17 -19.47 -10.64
CA GLU A 156 1.53 -19.37 -11.97
C GLU A 156 0.05 -18.96 -11.90
N SER A 157 -0.57 -19.06 -10.73
CA SER A 157 -1.95 -18.65 -10.50
C SER A 157 -2.14 -17.12 -10.45
N LEU A 158 -1.08 -16.31 -10.45
CA LEU A 158 -1.13 -14.85 -10.37
C LEU A 158 -2.14 -14.25 -11.36
N MET A 159 -2.08 -14.64 -12.62
CA MET A 159 -3.00 -14.14 -13.65
C MET A 159 -4.47 -14.50 -13.35
N GLY A 160 -4.70 -15.69 -12.81
CA GLY A 160 -6.05 -16.12 -12.39
C GLY A 160 -6.59 -15.28 -11.24
N TYR A 161 -5.75 -14.93 -10.27
CA TYR A 161 -6.14 -14.03 -9.17
C TYR A 161 -6.40 -12.60 -9.66
N LEU A 162 -5.56 -12.09 -10.54
CA LEU A 162 -5.75 -10.75 -11.11
C LEU A 162 -7.06 -10.65 -11.90
N LYS A 163 -7.38 -11.63 -12.74
CA LYS A 163 -8.67 -11.69 -13.46
C LYS A 163 -9.85 -11.65 -12.49
N LYS A 164 -9.81 -12.42 -11.39
CA LYS A 164 -10.85 -12.37 -10.35
C LYS A 164 -10.96 -11.00 -9.67
N HIS A 165 -9.85 -10.29 -9.46
CA HIS A 165 -9.89 -8.92 -8.96
C HIS A 165 -10.64 -7.99 -9.93
N ILE A 166 -10.34 -8.10 -11.20
CA ILE A 166 -10.95 -7.29 -12.26
C ILE A 166 -12.45 -7.57 -12.37
N GLU A 167 -12.85 -8.84 -12.39
CA GLU A 167 -14.26 -9.24 -12.46
C GLU A 167 -15.10 -8.72 -11.29
N LYS A 168 -14.52 -8.67 -10.09
CA LYS A 168 -15.20 -8.20 -8.88
C LYS A 168 -15.32 -6.68 -8.77
N ALA A 169 -14.52 -5.93 -9.50
CA ALA A 169 -14.47 -4.48 -9.36
C ALA A 169 -15.20 -3.80 -10.52
N ASP A 170 -16.38 -3.24 -10.25
CA ASP A 170 -17.17 -2.50 -11.26
C ASP A 170 -16.43 -1.31 -11.88
N ILE A 171 -15.45 -0.76 -11.16
CA ILE A 171 -14.67 0.38 -11.61
C ILE A 171 -13.87 0.10 -12.89
N PHE A 172 -13.54 -1.16 -13.18
CA PHE A 172 -12.81 -1.54 -14.40
C PHE A 172 -13.65 -1.45 -15.67
N LYS A 173 -14.98 -1.39 -15.56
CA LYS A 173 -15.86 -1.20 -16.71
C LYS A 173 -15.67 0.16 -17.39
N SER A 174 -15.14 1.13 -16.68
CA SER A 174 -14.98 2.52 -17.13
C SER A 174 -13.53 2.95 -17.39
N LYS A 175 -12.52 2.15 -16.99
CA LYS A 175 -11.10 2.49 -17.18
C LYS A 175 -10.45 1.60 -18.24
N PRO A 176 -9.79 2.18 -19.26
CA PRO A 176 -9.02 1.41 -20.21
C PRO A 176 -7.81 0.78 -19.50
N TYR A 177 -7.59 -0.50 -19.72
CA TYR A 177 -6.38 -1.21 -19.30
C TYR A 177 -6.03 -2.30 -20.32
N GLU A 178 -4.76 -2.63 -20.37
CA GLU A 178 -4.24 -3.75 -21.15
C GLU A 178 -3.41 -4.63 -20.21
N ILE A 179 -3.51 -5.93 -20.37
CA ILE A 179 -2.70 -6.91 -19.65
C ILE A 179 -1.87 -7.67 -20.66
N ILE A 180 -0.55 -7.59 -20.51
CA ILE A 180 0.42 -8.34 -21.31
C ILE A 180 0.99 -9.43 -20.43
N GLU A 181 0.71 -10.68 -20.77
CA GLU A 181 1.21 -11.85 -20.06
C GLU A 181 2.48 -12.37 -20.74
N ASN A 182 3.53 -12.57 -19.95
CA ASN A 182 4.82 -13.09 -20.44
C ASN A 182 5.30 -12.36 -21.71
N PRO A 183 5.49 -11.04 -21.64
CA PRO A 183 5.96 -10.30 -22.82
C PRO A 183 7.28 -10.92 -23.28
N SER A 184 7.38 -11.23 -24.59
CA SER A 184 8.66 -11.59 -25.19
C SER A 184 9.61 -10.41 -25.01
N ILE A 185 10.74 -10.64 -24.37
CA ILE A 185 11.84 -9.68 -24.37
C ILE A 185 12.52 -9.96 -25.73
N ASP A 186 12.20 -9.16 -26.73
CA ASP A 186 12.97 -9.15 -27.95
C ASP A 186 14.37 -8.65 -27.59
N ASP A 187 15.38 -9.47 -27.88
CA ASP A 187 16.81 -9.22 -27.67
C ASP A 187 17.32 -7.98 -28.45
#